data_86626bda2bbfc658d577f80e9de48b1f
#
_entry.id   86626bda2bbfc658d577f80e9de48b1f
#
_cell.length_a   1.000
_cell.length_b   1.000
_cell.length_c   1.000
_cell.angle_alpha   90.00
_cell.angle_beta   90.00
_cell.angle_gamma   90.00
#
_symmetry.space_group_name_H-M   'P 1'
#
loop_
_entity.id
_entity.type
_entity.pdbx_description
1 polymer ?
#
loop_
_entity_poly.entity_id
_entity_poly.type
_entity_poly.pdbx_seq_one_letter_code
_entity_poly.pdbx_strand_id
1 'polypeptide(L)'
;MLNKLNKEFNFNRYALNLRAYRQELLASNIANSDTPNYKSLDINFSKILQSLLKQNYLNNKNDLTITSNKHISISNDDISDNYHKIIEKNYIFSDNKVNVDAEKINFVNNSLLYQMEIAFINNKFKTFMSVLKG
;
A
#
# COMPACT_ATOMS: atom_id res chain seq x y z
N MET A 1 -6.09 -5.53 -23.09
CA MET A 1 -5.63 -6.58 -22.18
C MET A 1 -4.48 -6.14 -21.30
N LEU A 2 -3.38 -5.67 -21.85
CA LEU A 2 -2.20 -5.18 -21.09
C LEU A 2 -2.54 -4.10 -20.05
N ASN A 3 -3.41 -3.15 -20.37
CA ASN A 3 -3.83 -2.10 -19.42
C ASN A 3 -4.62 -2.64 -18.21
N LYS A 4 -5.39 -3.71 -18.38
CA LYS A 4 -6.11 -4.36 -17.28
C LYS A 4 -5.16 -5.12 -16.37
N LEU A 5 -4.20 -5.83 -16.94
CA LEU A 5 -3.13 -6.51 -16.23
C LEU A 5 -2.29 -5.52 -15.41
N ASN A 6 -1.84 -4.42 -16.02
CA ASN A 6 -1.08 -3.39 -15.32
C ASN A 6 -1.84 -2.78 -14.15
N LYS A 7 -3.16 -2.55 -14.27
CA LYS A 7 -3.99 -2.06 -13.17
C LYS A 7 -4.06 -3.05 -12.00
N GLU A 8 -4.23 -4.33 -12.30
CA GLU A 8 -4.26 -5.37 -11.27
C GLU A 8 -2.89 -5.55 -10.57
N PHE A 9 -1.80 -5.51 -11.33
CA PHE A 9 -0.46 -5.57 -10.74
C PHE A 9 -0.16 -4.34 -9.86
N ASN A 10 -0.54 -3.15 -10.30
CA ASN A 10 -0.38 -1.94 -9.50
C ASN A 10 -1.20 -1.98 -8.22
N PHE A 11 -2.43 -2.48 -8.28
CA PHE A 11 -3.26 -2.69 -7.10
C PHE A 11 -2.55 -3.59 -6.07
N ASN A 12 -2.11 -4.77 -6.52
CA ASN A 12 -1.45 -5.73 -5.65
C ASN A 12 -0.14 -5.17 -5.08
N ARG A 13 0.63 -4.42 -5.87
CA ARG A 13 1.85 -3.75 -5.42
C ARG A 13 1.57 -2.72 -4.32
N TYR A 14 0.53 -1.89 -4.48
CA TYR A 14 0.15 -0.92 -3.44
C TYR A 14 -0.33 -1.61 -2.17
N ALA A 15 -1.14 -2.65 -2.30
CA ALA A 15 -1.62 -3.42 -1.17
C ALA A 15 -0.46 -4.08 -0.39
N LEU A 16 0.48 -4.71 -1.09
CA LEU A 16 1.67 -5.32 -0.48
C LEU A 16 2.55 -4.30 0.25
N ASN A 17 2.87 -3.18 -0.41
CA ASN A 17 3.70 -2.13 0.19
C ASN A 17 3.02 -1.54 1.43
N LEU A 18 1.72 -1.33 1.36
CA LEU A 18 0.95 -0.80 2.48
C LEU A 18 0.89 -1.78 3.66
N ARG A 19 0.79 -3.09 3.40
CA ARG A 19 0.86 -4.10 4.46
C ARG A 19 2.25 -4.22 5.07
N ALA A 20 3.30 -4.13 4.26
CA ALA A 20 4.67 -4.10 4.77
C ALA A 20 4.89 -2.89 5.68
N TYR A 21 4.43 -1.72 5.27
CA TYR A 21 4.51 -0.51 6.07
C TYR A 21 3.70 -0.63 7.38
N ARG A 22 2.49 -1.15 7.32
CA ARG A 22 1.68 -1.41 8.52
C ARG A 22 2.38 -2.39 9.47
N GLN A 23 3.07 -3.39 8.93
CA GLN A 23 3.84 -4.34 9.73
C GLN A 23 4.95 -3.65 10.54
N GLU A 24 5.64 -2.69 9.94
CA GLU A 24 6.68 -1.90 10.62
C GLU A 24 6.07 -1.04 11.74
N LEU A 25 4.92 -0.42 11.52
CA LEU A 25 4.22 0.35 12.55
C LEU A 25 3.79 -0.53 13.73
N LEU A 26 3.19 -1.69 13.47
CA LEU A 26 2.77 -2.64 14.51
C LEU A 26 3.97 -3.18 15.28
N ALA A 27 5.07 -3.49 14.62
CA ALA A 27 6.33 -3.89 15.27
C ALA A 27 6.87 -2.77 16.17
N SER A 28 6.84 -1.52 15.69
CA SER A 28 7.24 -0.36 16.48
C SER A 28 6.36 -0.14 17.71
N ASN A 29 5.04 -0.31 17.57
CA ASN A 29 4.10 -0.22 18.69
C ASN A 29 4.40 -1.26 19.77
N ILE A 30 4.67 -2.51 19.39
CA ILE A 30 5.02 -3.59 20.31
C ILE A 30 6.35 -3.28 21.01
N ALA A 31 7.37 -2.86 20.25
CA ALA A 31 8.69 -2.57 20.79
C ALA A 31 8.69 -1.39 21.79
N ASN A 32 7.82 -0.40 21.57
CA ASN A 32 7.73 0.80 22.38
C ASN A 32 6.59 0.76 23.42
N SER A 33 5.98 -0.39 23.65
CA SER A 33 4.83 -0.54 24.56
C SER A 33 5.12 -0.12 26.01
N ASP A 34 6.37 -0.27 26.43
CA ASP A 34 6.82 0.13 27.78
C ASP A 34 7.43 1.54 27.83
N THR A 35 7.50 2.24 26.68
CA THR A 35 8.01 3.60 26.62
C THR A 35 6.99 4.57 27.21
N PRO A 36 7.35 5.40 28.22
CA PRO A 36 6.43 6.37 28.78
C PRO A 36 5.93 7.36 27.73
N ASN A 37 4.62 7.66 27.75
CA ASN A 37 3.94 8.58 26.84
C ASN A 37 3.99 8.20 25.35
N TYR A 38 4.39 6.97 25.03
CA TYR A 38 4.32 6.49 23.65
C TYR A 38 2.85 6.29 23.23
N LYS A 39 2.54 6.80 22.06
CA LYS A 39 1.22 6.66 21.40
C LYS A 39 1.36 5.70 20.23
N SER A 40 0.54 4.64 20.24
CA SER A 40 0.54 3.71 19.12
C SER A 40 0.06 4.38 17.83
N LEU A 41 0.69 4.02 16.73
CA LEU A 41 0.40 4.53 15.41
C LEU A 41 -0.05 3.38 14.51
N ASP A 42 -1.18 3.53 13.84
CA ASP A 42 -1.65 2.63 12.80
C ASP A 42 -2.09 3.44 11.58
N ILE A 43 -2.48 2.78 10.52
CA ILE A 43 -2.97 3.39 9.29
C ILE A 43 -4.35 2.88 8.91
N ASN A 44 -5.16 3.74 8.31
CA ASN A 44 -6.42 3.30 7.71
C ASN A 44 -6.17 2.68 6.34
N PHE A 45 -5.88 1.38 6.33
CA PHE A 45 -5.55 0.61 5.13
C PHE A 45 -6.55 0.82 4.00
N SER A 46 -7.85 0.68 4.28
CA SER A 46 -8.90 0.79 3.26
C SER A 46 -8.96 2.17 2.63
N LYS A 47 -8.87 3.23 3.43
CA LYS A 47 -8.89 4.61 2.93
C LYS A 47 -7.67 4.92 2.08
N ILE A 48 -6.48 4.51 2.52
CA ILE A 48 -5.24 4.73 1.78
C ILE A 48 -5.31 4.00 0.44
N LEU A 49 -5.67 2.71 0.45
CA LEU A 49 -5.76 1.92 -0.76
C LEU A 49 -6.76 2.51 -1.77
N GLN A 50 -7.94 2.93 -1.31
CA GLN A 50 -8.92 3.61 -2.16
C GLN A 50 -8.38 4.92 -2.75
N SER A 51 -7.67 5.71 -1.96
CA SER A 51 -7.08 6.97 -2.40
C SER A 51 -6.00 6.74 -3.47
N LEU A 52 -5.15 5.74 -3.28
CA LEU A 52 -4.11 5.36 -4.25
C LEU A 52 -4.71 4.86 -5.57
N LEU A 53 -5.76 4.06 -5.49
CA LEU A 53 -6.47 3.58 -6.69
C LEU A 53 -7.14 4.72 -7.45
N LYS A 54 -7.80 5.64 -6.73
CA LYS A 54 -8.45 6.80 -7.33
C LYS A 54 -7.43 7.71 -8.02
N GLN A 55 -6.30 7.96 -7.38
CA GLN A 55 -5.22 8.76 -7.95
C GLN A 55 -4.62 8.11 -9.20
N ASN A 56 -4.37 6.81 -9.15
CA ASN A 56 -3.86 6.06 -10.30
C ASN A 56 -4.85 6.07 -11.47
N TYR A 57 -6.15 6.01 -11.18
CA TYR A 57 -7.20 6.13 -12.19
C TYR A 57 -7.23 7.52 -12.83
N LEU A 58 -7.06 8.58 -12.05
CA LEU A 58 -7.03 9.96 -12.55
C LEU A 58 -5.78 10.24 -13.38
N ASN A 59 -4.62 9.75 -12.96
CA ASN A 59 -3.36 9.90 -13.70
C ASN A 59 -3.41 9.18 -15.05
N ASN A 60 -3.99 7.98 -15.11
CA ASN A 60 -4.20 7.26 -16.37
C ASN A 60 -5.25 7.90 -17.28
N LYS A 61 -6.16 8.72 -16.76
CA LYS A 61 -7.15 9.46 -17.55
C LYS A 61 -6.58 10.77 -18.10
N ASN A 62 -5.52 11.26 -17.44
CA ASN A 62 -4.76 12.44 -17.87
C ASN A 62 -3.57 12.12 -18.77
N ASP A 63 -3.44 10.89 -19.28
CA ASP A 63 -2.61 10.57 -20.45
C ASP A 63 -3.24 11.23 -21.70
N LEU A 64 -3.40 12.54 -21.61
CA LEU A 64 -3.55 13.41 -22.74
C LEU A 64 -2.30 13.25 -23.58
N THR A 65 -2.48 12.83 -24.83
CA THR A 65 -1.44 12.84 -25.85
C THR A 65 -0.63 14.13 -25.70
N ILE A 66 0.66 13.99 -25.34
CA ILE A 66 1.59 15.10 -25.26
C ILE A 66 1.75 15.67 -26.67
N THR A 67 0.99 16.70 -26.96
CA THR A 67 1.04 17.38 -28.29
C THR A 67 2.07 18.51 -28.30
N SER A 68 2.77 18.76 -27.20
CA SER A 68 3.78 19.82 -27.11
C SER A 68 4.95 19.42 -26.19
N ASN A 69 6.19 19.66 -26.66
CA ASN A 69 7.44 19.49 -25.90
C ASN A 69 7.55 20.36 -24.62
N LYS A 70 6.54 21.15 -24.29
CA LYS A 70 6.48 22.01 -23.10
C LYS A 70 5.62 21.43 -21.97
N HIS A 71 5.01 20.26 -22.15
CA HIS A 71 4.28 19.59 -21.07
C HIS A 71 5.26 18.88 -20.14
N ILE A 72 5.26 19.31 -18.89
CA ILE A 72 6.02 18.67 -17.81
C ILE A 72 5.43 17.27 -17.62
N SER A 73 6.23 16.25 -17.94
CA SER A 73 5.88 14.86 -17.59
C SER A 73 5.90 14.74 -16.06
N ILE A 74 4.84 14.16 -15.48
CA ILE A 74 4.83 13.82 -14.04
C ILE A 74 5.95 12.81 -13.83
N SER A 75 7.00 13.23 -13.12
CA SER A 75 8.13 12.37 -12.79
C SER A 75 7.73 11.29 -11.79
N ASN A 76 8.45 10.18 -11.74
CA ASN A 76 8.25 9.13 -10.75
C ASN A 76 8.42 9.64 -9.31
N ASP A 77 9.15 10.73 -9.11
CA ASP A 77 9.36 11.39 -7.81
C ASP A 77 8.06 12.01 -7.28
N ASP A 78 7.24 12.60 -8.15
CA ASP A 78 5.93 13.14 -7.77
C ASP A 78 4.95 12.06 -7.29
N ILE A 79 5.09 10.82 -7.78
CA ILE A 79 4.27 9.69 -7.37
C ILE A 79 4.68 9.21 -5.98
N SER A 80 5.97 9.20 -5.65
CA SER A 80 6.46 8.81 -4.32
C SER A 80 6.05 9.81 -3.26
N ASP A 81 6.17 11.10 -3.53
CA ASP A 81 5.78 12.18 -2.61
C ASP A 81 4.28 12.18 -2.31
N ASN A 82 3.46 11.93 -3.34
CA ASN A 82 2.02 11.81 -3.16
C ASN A 82 1.64 10.56 -2.36
N TYR A 83 2.36 9.45 -2.52
CA TYR A 83 2.16 8.24 -1.73
C TYR A 83 2.38 8.49 -0.24
N HIS A 84 3.50 9.12 0.13
CA HIS A 84 3.78 9.47 1.52
C HIS A 84 2.76 10.44 2.11
N LYS A 85 2.36 11.47 1.38
CA LYS A 85 1.33 12.42 1.82
C LYS A 85 -0.04 11.75 2.08
N ILE A 86 -0.42 10.76 1.25
CA ILE A 86 -1.67 10.02 1.45
C ILE A 86 -1.58 9.18 2.72
N ILE A 87 -0.45 8.53 2.98
CA ILE A 87 -0.24 7.73 4.19
C ILE A 87 -0.31 8.64 5.42
N GLU A 88 0.46 9.73 5.46
CA GLU A 88 0.52 10.65 6.59
C GLU A 88 -0.86 11.23 6.95
N LYS A 89 -1.66 11.57 5.96
CA LYS A 89 -3.03 12.08 6.16
C LYS A 89 -3.99 11.06 6.78
N ASN A 90 -3.66 9.77 6.71
CA ASN A 90 -4.51 8.68 7.14
C ASN A 90 -3.93 7.89 8.33
N TYR A 91 -3.01 8.49 9.09
CA TYR A 91 -2.56 7.93 10.36
C TYR A 91 -3.68 7.92 11.39
N ILE A 92 -3.70 6.87 12.18
CA ILE A 92 -4.58 6.72 13.34
C ILE A 92 -3.69 6.67 14.57
N PHE A 93 -3.82 7.68 15.42
CA PHE A 93 -3.13 7.73 16.71
C PHE A 93 -4.05 7.21 17.80
N SER A 94 -3.51 6.39 18.68
CA SER A 94 -4.21 6.00 19.92
C SER A 94 -3.77 6.92 21.05
N ASP A 95 -4.75 7.50 21.75
CA ASP A 95 -4.48 8.32 22.94
C ASP A 95 -4.28 7.48 24.22
N ASN A 96 -4.59 6.19 24.17
CA ASN A 96 -4.49 5.27 25.29
C ASN A 96 -3.12 4.56 25.29
N LYS A 97 -2.76 4.00 26.47
CA LYS A 97 -1.60 3.11 26.58
C LYS A 97 -1.71 1.97 25.56
N VAL A 98 -0.58 1.60 24.96
CA VAL A 98 -0.50 0.51 23.98
C VAL A 98 -0.99 -0.80 24.59
N ASN A 99 -1.98 -1.41 23.95
CA ASN A 99 -2.41 -2.76 24.30
C ASN A 99 -1.57 -3.77 23.52
N VAL A 100 -0.54 -4.32 24.15
CA VAL A 100 0.43 -5.22 23.52
C VAL A 100 -0.22 -6.46 22.93
N ASP A 101 -1.22 -7.01 23.57
CA ASP A 101 -1.89 -8.23 23.07
C ASP A 101 -2.70 -7.94 21.82
N ALA A 102 -3.40 -6.80 21.77
CA ALA A 102 -4.11 -6.34 20.58
C ALA A 102 -3.12 -6.07 19.43
N GLU A 103 -1.99 -5.41 19.70
CA GLU A 103 -0.97 -5.14 18.70
C GLU A 103 -0.33 -6.43 18.14
N LYS A 104 -0.07 -7.42 19.01
CA LYS A 104 0.42 -8.74 18.57
C LYS A 104 -0.58 -9.47 17.68
N ILE A 105 -1.87 -9.42 18.01
CA ILE A 105 -2.93 -10.00 17.17
C ILE A 105 -2.98 -9.29 15.81
N ASN A 106 -2.94 -7.97 15.80
CA ASN A 106 -2.92 -7.18 14.57
C ASN A 106 -1.68 -7.50 13.71
N PHE A 107 -0.51 -7.64 14.36
CA PHE A 107 0.74 -8.01 13.70
C PHE A 107 0.64 -9.37 13.01
N VAL A 108 0.14 -10.40 13.71
CA VAL A 108 -0.02 -11.75 13.15
C VAL A 108 -1.05 -11.74 12.02
N ASN A 109 -2.19 -11.08 12.21
CA ASN A 109 -3.22 -10.97 11.17
C ASN A 109 -2.71 -10.26 9.91
N ASN A 110 -1.98 -9.14 10.09
CA ASN A 110 -1.41 -8.41 8.97
C ASN A 110 -0.34 -9.25 8.23
N SER A 111 0.50 -9.98 8.97
CA SER A 111 1.49 -10.90 8.40
C SER A 111 0.84 -12.02 7.58
N LEU A 112 -0.23 -12.61 8.08
CA LEU A 112 -1.00 -13.64 7.37
C LEU A 112 -1.59 -13.10 6.07
N LEU A 113 -2.22 -11.92 6.12
CA LEU A 113 -2.79 -11.27 4.95
C LEU A 113 -1.70 -10.90 3.92
N TYR A 114 -0.52 -10.47 4.36
CA TYR A 114 0.63 -10.21 3.50
C TYR A 114 1.07 -11.47 2.75
N GLN A 115 1.19 -12.60 3.47
CA GLN A 115 1.53 -13.89 2.86
C GLN A 115 0.47 -14.37 1.86
N MET A 116 -0.81 -14.18 2.18
CA MET A 116 -1.91 -14.49 1.26
C MET A 116 -1.84 -13.67 -0.03
N GLU A 117 -1.53 -12.39 0.06
CA GLU A 117 -1.36 -11.53 -1.11
C GLU A 117 -0.18 -11.97 -1.98
N ILE A 118 0.95 -12.33 -1.38
CA ILE A 118 2.10 -12.88 -2.12
C ILE A 118 1.73 -14.18 -2.84
N ALA A 119 1.05 -15.10 -2.15
CA ALA A 119 0.60 -16.36 -2.75
C ALA A 119 -0.35 -16.11 -3.93
N PHE A 120 -1.27 -15.16 -3.78
CA PHE A 120 -2.20 -14.77 -4.83
C PHE A 120 -1.50 -14.20 -6.08
N ILE A 121 -0.53 -13.31 -5.88
CA ILE A 121 0.28 -12.74 -6.97
C ILE A 121 1.06 -13.83 -7.68
N ASN A 122 1.70 -14.72 -6.94
CA ASN A 122 2.47 -15.84 -7.50
C ASN A 122 1.58 -16.78 -8.33
N ASN A 123 0.36 -17.07 -7.86
CA ASN A 123 -0.58 -17.91 -8.59
C ASN A 123 -1.04 -17.22 -9.88
N LYS A 124 -1.37 -15.93 -9.83
CA LYS A 124 -1.70 -15.16 -11.04
C LYS A 124 -0.56 -15.17 -12.04
N PHE A 125 0.67 -14.99 -11.57
CA PHE A 125 1.84 -14.99 -12.44
C PHE A 125 2.05 -16.36 -13.09
N LYS A 126 1.91 -17.44 -12.34
CA LYS A 126 1.98 -18.81 -12.88
C LYS A 126 0.92 -19.06 -13.94
N THR A 127 -0.32 -18.65 -13.69
CA THR A 127 -1.43 -18.78 -14.65
C THR A 127 -1.12 -17.99 -15.93
N PHE A 128 -0.63 -16.78 -15.80
CA PHE A 128 -0.24 -15.96 -16.94
C PHE A 128 0.89 -16.62 -17.76
N MET A 129 1.92 -17.11 -17.10
CA MET A 129 3.02 -17.81 -17.75
C MET A 129 2.58 -19.11 -18.44
N SER A 130 1.61 -19.83 -17.87
CA SER A 130 1.08 -21.06 -18.52
C SER A 130 0.32 -20.74 -19.80
N VAL A 131 -0.43 -19.63 -19.83
CA VAL A 131 -1.14 -19.17 -21.05
C VAL A 131 -0.15 -18.74 -22.13
N LEU A 132 0.96 -18.13 -21.78
CA LEU A 132 1.99 -17.72 -22.75
C LEU A 132 2.80 -18.89 -23.32
N LYS A 133 2.93 -19.97 -22.57
CA LYS A 133 3.68 -21.16 -23.02
C LYS A 133 2.85 -22.10 -23.90
N GLY A 134 1.55 -21.91 -23.96
CA GLY A 134 0.61 -22.72 -24.72
C GLY A 134 0.34 -24.06 -24.07
#